data_d4d51e9f481abfc2fcabd08e6560eb1a
#
_entry.id   d4d51e9f481abfc2fcabd08e6560eb1a
#
_cell.length_a   1.000
_cell.length_b   1.000
_cell.length_c   1.000
_cell.angle_alpha   90.00
_cell.angle_beta   90.00
_cell.angle_gamma   90.00
#
_symmetry.space_group_name_H-M   'P 1'
#
loop_
_entity.id
_entity.type
_entity.pdbx_description
1 polymer ?
#
loop_
_entity_poly.entity_id
_entity_poly.type
_entity_poly.pdbx_seq_one_letter_code
_entity_poly.pdbx_strand_id
1 'polypeptide(L)'
;MKDANQNKLEKQEAKKKKEIARIEQEVAKRKNEIARIKKEAAKREMDEAKKEYNNEKSRIVLERLQLNWIKWNITCIALGFTAYKFYQSRVQEGANMNRYYITGRELGIFLISLGFITLLLATLQHKKNIAYLRSRYPNMHYSLALRLSYVILTFSVIVFLMVIFRT
;
A
#
# COMPACT_ATOMS: atom_id res chain seq x y z
N MET A 1 71.64 -52.43 6.16
CA MET A 1 71.33 -51.12 6.72
C MET A 1 70.60 -50.17 5.80
N LYS A 2 70.60 -50.36 4.46
CA LYS A 2 69.90 -49.52 3.46
C LYS A 2 68.39 -49.76 3.46
N ASP A 3 67.89 -51.00 3.61
CA ASP A 3 66.47 -51.35 3.52
C ASP A 3 65.62 -50.78 4.69
N ALA A 4 66.18 -50.64 5.86
CA ALA A 4 65.43 -50.11 7.02
C ALA A 4 65.17 -48.60 6.89
N ASN A 5 66.02 -47.88 6.15
CA ASN A 5 65.87 -46.43 5.90
C ASN A 5 64.88 -46.12 4.80
N GLN A 6 64.80 -46.98 3.75
CA GLN A 6 63.81 -46.89 2.68
C GLN A 6 62.39 -47.13 3.22
N ASN A 7 62.22 -48.12 4.04
CA ASN A 7 60.90 -48.47 4.62
C ASN A 7 60.40 -47.38 5.59
N LYS A 8 61.26 -46.60 6.21
CA LYS A 8 60.94 -45.45 7.06
C LYS A 8 60.50 -44.25 6.23
N LEU A 9 61.16 -44.01 5.08
CA LEU A 9 60.78 -42.95 4.13
C LEU A 9 59.42 -43.20 3.49
N GLU A 10 59.15 -44.39 2.98
CA GLU A 10 57.88 -44.80 2.42
C GLU A 10 56.71 -44.64 3.42
N LYS A 11 56.93 -45.01 4.68
CA LYS A 11 55.90 -44.84 5.74
C LYS A 11 55.64 -43.35 6.03
N GLN A 12 56.67 -42.49 5.93
CA GLN A 12 56.49 -41.02 6.12
C GLN A 12 55.74 -40.41 4.94
N GLU A 13 56.05 -40.83 3.71
CA GLU A 13 55.33 -40.34 2.51
C GLU A 13 53.86 -40.78 2.50
N ALA A 14 53.57 -42.04 2.91
CA ALA A 14 52.23 -42.51 3.04
C ALA A 14 51.41 -41.75 4.10
N LYS A 15 52.04 -41.38 5.20
CA LYS A 15 51.42 -40.55 6.25
C LYS A 15 51.13 -39.13 5.73
N LYS A 16 52.07 -38.50 5.03
CA LYS A 16 51.88 -37.18 4.41
C LYS A 16 50.79 -37.19 3.38
N LYS A 17 50.69 -38.20 2.50
CA LYS A 17 49.62 -38.34 1.52
C LYS A 17 48.24 -38.46 2.18
N LYS A 18 48.11 -39.22 3.28
CA LYS A 18 46.85 -39.34 4.02
C LYS A 18 46.45 -38.02 4.69
N GLU A 19 47.40 -37.24 5.18
CA GLU A 19 47.16 -35.95 5.80
C GLU A 19 46.70 -34.90 4.79
N ILE A 20 47.37 -34.85 3.62
CA ILE A 20 46.96 -34.00 2.50
C ILE A 20 45.55 -34.32 2.05
N ALA A 21 45.20 -35.59 1.84
CA ALA A 21 43.88 -36.01 1.46
C ALA A 21 42.79 -35.63 2.48
N ARG A 22 43.11 -35.66 3.80
CA ARG A 22 42.20 -35.18 4.85
C ARG A 22 41.97 -33.67 4.79
N ILE A 23 43.06 -32.91 4.58
CA ILE A 23 42.98 -31.44 4.44
C ILE A 23 42.18 -31.06 3.22
N GLU A 24 42.39 -31.73 2.09
CA GLU A 24 41.61 -31.50 0.84
C GLU A 24 40.12 -31.77 1.05
N GLN A 25 39.77 -32.86 1.74
CA GLN A 25 38.36 -33.15 2.07
C GLN A 25 37.76 -32.10 2.99
N GLU A 26 38.50 -31.60 3.96
CA GLU A 26 38.02 -30.56 4.88
C GLU A 26 37.84 -29.22 4.17
N VAL A 27 38.75 -28.85 3.29
CA VAL A 27 38.66 -27.66 2.43
C VAL A 27 37.43 -27.76 1.49
N ALA A 28 37.19 -28.92 0.88
CA ALA A 28 36.02 -29.14 0.05
C ALA A 28 34.72 -29.01 0.86
N LYS A 29 34.67 -29.55 2.08
CA LYS A 29 33.49 -29.40 2.97
C LYS A 29 33.24 -27.94 3.32
N ARG A 30 34.27 -27.20 3.73
CA ARG A 30 34.14 -25.76 4.05
C ARG A 30 33.71 -24.94 2.84
N LYS A 31 34.24 -25.26 1.65
CA LYS A 31 33.84 -24.60 0.41
C LYS A 31 32.35 -24.79 0.08
N ASN A 32 31.84 -26.02 0.29
CA ASN A 32 30.42 -26.31 0.10
C ASN A 32 29.52 -25.62 1.14
N GLU A 33 29.99 -25.53 2.37
CA GLU A 33 29.27 -24.83 3.45
C GLU A 33 29.19 -23.32 3.18
N ILE A 34 30.28 -22.69 2.78
CA ILE A 34 30.30 -21.29 2.36
C ILE A 34 29.39 -21.05 1.17
N ALA A 35 29.34 -21.93 0.18
CA ALA A 35 28.44 -21.83 -0.94
C ALA A 35 26.96 -21.92 -0.52
N ARG A 36 26.64 -22.78 0.45
CA ARG A 36 25.27 -22.87 1.03
C ARG A 36 24.90 -21.58 1.75
N ILE A 37 25.76 -21.08 2.62
CA ILE A 37 25.53 -19.83 3.38
C ILE A 37 25.32 -18.65 2.41
N LYS A 38 26.14 -18.53 1.37
CA LYS A 38 25.96 -17.49 0.34
C LYS A 38 24.63 -17.60 -0.39
N LYS A 39 24.21 -18.83 -0.73
CA LYS A 39 22.93 -19.08 -1.40
C LYS A 39 21.74 -18.74 -0.49
N GLU A 40 21.82 -19.06 0.79
CA GLU A 40 20.79 -18.71 1.77
C GLU A 40 20.73 -17.20 2.03
N ALA A 41 21.87 -16.51 2.12
CA ALA A 41 21.91 -15.06 2.25
C ALA A 41 21.27 -14.38 1.04
N ALA A 42 21.66 -14.76 -0.16
CA ALA A 42 21.06 -14.22 -1.39
C ALA A 42 19.54 -14.48 -1.49
N LYS A 43 19.09 -15.65 -1.01
CA LYS A 43 17.66 -15.94 -0.95
C LYS A 43 16.92 -15.05 0.04
N ARG A 44 17.50 -14.79 1.22
CA ARG A 44 16.91 -13.88 2.22
C ARG A 44 16.80 -12.46 1.70
N GLU A 45 17.85 -11.93 1.08
CA GLU A 45 17.84 -10.61 0.44
C GLU A 45 16.74 -10.49 -0.62
N MET A 46 16.58 -11.54 -1.44
CA MET A 46 15.54 -11.57 -2.48
C MET A 46 14.13 -11.63 -1.87
N ASP A 47 13.94 -12.40 -0.80
CA ASP A 47 12.65 -12.49 -0.09
C ASP A 47 12.30 -11.17 0.63
N GLU A 48 13.28 -10.46 1.18
CA GLU A 48 13.11 -9.15 1.79
C GLU A 48 12.75 -8.08 0.75
N ALA A 49 13.48 -8.02 -0.36
CA ALA A 49 13.19 -7.11 -1.48
C ALA A 49 11.78 -7.36 -2.06
N LYS A 50 11.38 -8.63 -2.19
CA LYS A 50 10.03 -9.00 -2.64
C LYS A 50 8.94 -8.57 -1.67
N LYS A 51 9.18 -8.68 -0.37
CA LYS A 51 8.26 -8.18 0.66
C LYS A 51 8.11 -6.66 0.58
N GLU A 52 9.22 -5.94 0.49
CA GLU A 52 9.23 -4.48 0.36
C GLU A 52 8.46 -4.02 -0.87
N TYR A 53 8.71 -4.62 -2.03
CA TYR A 53 7.98 -4.35 -3.26
C TYR A 53 6.47 -4.60 -3.13
N ASN A 54 6.05 -5.72 -2.53
CA ASN A 54 4.64 -6.03 -2.34
C ASN A 54 3.94 -5.03 -1.42
N ASN A 55 4.65 -4.52 -0.42
CA ASN A 55 4.11 -3.54 0.52
C ASN A 55 3.92 -2.18 -0.14
N GLU A 56 4.91 -1.75 -0.93
CA GLU A 56 4.82 -0.51 -1.68
C GLU A 56 3.69 -0.57 -2.72
N LYS A 57 3.56 -1.69 -3.42
CA LYS A 57 2.44 -1.95 -4.32
C LYS A 57 1.09 -1.86 -3.59
N SER A 58 0.96 -2.47 -2.42
CA SER A 58 -0.27 -2.42 -1.61
C SER A 58 -0.60 -0.99 -1.20
N ARG A 59 0.39 -0.19 -0.81
CA ARG A 59 0.24 1.23 -0.49
C ARG A 59 -0.31 2.01 -1.68
N ILE A 60 0.30 1.86 -2.86
CA ILE A 60 -0.12 2.55 -4.09
C ILE A 60 -1.58 2.19 -4.45
N VAL A 61 -1.95 0.93 -4.30
CA VAL A 61 -3.34 0.48 -4.54
C VAL A 61 -4.32 1.16 -3.58
N LEU A 62 -3.99 1.24 -2.28
CA LEU A 62 -4.81 1.91 -1.28
C LEU A 62 -4.94 3.42 -1.55
N GLU A 63 -3.86 4.08 -1.97
CA GLU A 63 -3.89 5.50 -2.34
C GLU A 63 -4.75 5.75 -3.59
N ARG A 64 -4.65 4.90 -4.61
CA ARG A 64 -5.50 4.99 -5.82
C ARG A 64 -6.98 4.78 -5.48
N LEU A 65 -7.28 3.82 -4.62
CA LEU A 65 -8.66 3.59 -4.16
C LEU A 65 -9.21 4.83 -3.46
N GLN A 66 -8.43 5.44 -2.57
CA GLN A 66 -8.84 6.66 -1.88
C GLN A 66 -9.06 7.84 -2.85
N LEU A 67 -8.20 8.01 -3.85
CA LEU A 67 -8.38 9.03 -4.88
C LEU A 67 -9.67 8.81 -5.70
N ASN A 68 -10.06 7.56 -5.94
CA ASN A 68 -11.33 7.27 -6.60
C ASN A 68 -12.54 7.70 -5.75
N TRP A 69 -12.52 7.48 -4.43
CA TRP A 69 -13.56 7.96 -3.53
C TRP A 69 -13.63 9.49 -3.48
N ILE A 70 -12.49 10.16 -3.52
CA ILE A 70 -12.42 11.62 -3.64
C ILE A 70 -13.09 12.10 -4.92
N LYS A 71 -12.76 11.50 -6.07
CA LYS A 71 -13.40 11.82 -7.38
C LYS A 71 -14.91 11.64 -7.33
N TRP A 72 -15.39 10.53 -6.79
CA TRP A 72 -16.81 10.25 -6.59
C TRP A 72 -17.49 11.34 -5.76
N ASN A 73 -16.88 11.74 -4.64
CA ASN A 73 -17.43 12.79 -3.79
C ASN A 73 -17.55 14.13 -4.53
N ILE A 74 -16.51 14.55 -5.25
CA ILE A 74 -16.52 15.77 -6.05
C ILE A 74 -17.65 15.71 -7.10
N THR A 75 -17.80 14.57 -7.76
CA THR A 75 -18.88 14.37 -8.74
C THR A 75 -20.27 14.47 -8.10
N CYS A 76 -20.48 13.84 -6.95
CA CYS A 76 -21.75 13.93 -6.22
C CYS A 76 -22.06 15.37 -5.78
N ILE A 77 -21.08 16.12 -5.29
CA ILE A 77 -21.25 17.54 -4.92
C ILE A 77 -21.59 18.36 -6.15
N ALA A 78 -20.88 18.21 -7.25
CA ALA A 78 -21.13 18.94 -8.49
C ALA A 78 -22.52 18.66 -9.05
N LEU A 79 -22.93 17.40 -9.10
CA LEU A 79 -24.28 17.01 -9.55
C LEU A 79 -25.35 17.53 -8.61
N GLY A 80 -25.16 17.41 -7.29
CA GLY A 80 -26.09 17.91 -6.29
C GLY A 80 -26.27 19.42 -6.38
N PHE A 81 -25.17 20.16 -6.53
CA PHE A 81 -25.22 21.61 -6.71
C PHE A 81 -25.90 22.02 -8.02
N THR A 82 -25.61 21.32 -9.11
CA THR A 82 -26.25 21.57 -10.42
C THR A 82 -27.76 21.31 -10.34
N ALA A 83 -28.18 20.22 -9.76
CA ALA A 83 -29.60 19.90 -9.56
C ALA A 83 -30.33 20.96 -8.72
N TYR A 84 -29.68 21.40 -7.62
CA TYR A 84 -30.20 22.48 -6.76
C TYR A 84 -30.34 23.80 -7.52
N LYS A 85 -29.32 24.20 -8.26
CA LYS A 85 -29.37 25.44 -9.07
C LYS A 85 -30.36 25.40 -10.21
N PHE A 86 -30.45 24.27 -10.89
CA PHE A 86 -31.43 24.10 -11.94
C PHE A 86 -32.89 24.22 -11.43
N TYR A 87 -33.14 23.61 -10.27
CA TYR A 87 -34.46 23.75 -9.63
C TYR A 87 -34.73 25.22 -9.22
N GLN A 88 -33.79 25.90 -8.62
CA GLN A 88 -33.95 27.30 -8.24
C GLN A 88 -34.26 28.20 -9.43
N SER A 89 -33.60 28.01 -10.58
CA SER A 89 -33.83 28.74 -11.80
C SER A 89 -35.26 28.53 -12.33
N ARG A 90 -35.75 27.27 -12.34
CA ARG A 90 -37.08 26.93 -12.79
C ARG A 90 -38.20 27.49 -11.91
N VAL A 91 -37.99 27.53 -10.61
CA VAL A 91 -38.93 28.14 -9.66
C VAL A 91 -39.01 29.66 -9.91
N GLN A 92 -37.92 30.33 -10.19
CA GLN A 92 -37.88 31.76 -10.52
C GLN A 92 -38.57 32.07 -11.86
N GLU A 93 -38.56 31.15 -12.82
CA GLU A 93 -39.27 31.24 -14.10
C GLU A 93 -40.78 30.97 -13.97
N GLY A 94 -41.32 30.77 -12.77
CA GLY A 94 -42.76 30.54 -12.54
C GLY A 94 -43.26 29.15 -12.89
N ALA A 95 -42.40 28.17 -13.10
CA ALA A 95 -42.75 26.80 -13.36
C ALA A 95 -43.41 26.15 -12.13
N ASN A 96 -44.69 25.70 -12.26
CA ASN A 96 -45.40 24.96 -11.23
C ASN A 96 -44.81 23.55 -11.08
N MET A 97 -43.79 23.40 -10.19
CA MET A 97 -43.09 22.13 -9.97
C MET A 97 -43.72 21.26 -8.89
N ASN A 98 -44.91 21.63 -8.36
CA ASN A 98 -45.61 20.86 -7.30
C ASN A 98 -46.11 19.46 -7.75
N ARG A 99 -45.84 19.03 -8.97
CA ARG A 99 -46.30 17.73 -9.52
C ARG A 99 -45.30 16.59 -9.39
N TYR A 100 -44.09 16.86 -8.93
CA TYR A 100 -43.08 15.81 -8.81
C TYR A 100 -42.88 15.40 -7.36
N TYR A 101 -42.87 14.08 -7.09
CA TYR A 101 -42.65 13.49 -5.75
C TYR A 101 -41.28 13.84 -5.12
N ILE A 102 -40.29 14.21 -5.93
CA ILE A 102 -38.96 14.61 -5.47
C ILE A 102 -38.63 15.95 -6.11
N THR A 103 -38.43 16.94 -5.25
CA THR A 103 -38.00 18.28 -5.65
C THR A 103 -36.50 18.27 -5.97
N GLY A 104 -36.08 19.01 -7.01
CA GLY A 104 -34.64 19.10 -7.36
C GLY A 104 -33.76 19.60 -6.22
N ARG A 105 -34.33 20.32 -5.26
CA ARG A 105 -33.66 20.73 -4.02
C ARG A 105 -33.38 19.49 -3.11
N GLU A 106 -34.36 18.65 -2.90
CA GLU A 106 -34.21 17.43 -2.08
C GLU A 106 -33.22 16.47 -2.71
N LEU A 107 -33.24 16.32 -4.01
CA LEU A 107 -32.28 15.55 -4.78
C LEU A 107 -30.85 16.11 -4.61
N GLY A 108 -30.69 17.43 -4.68
CA GLY A 108 -29.41 18.09 -4.48
C GLY A 108 -28.85 17.86 -3.09
N ILE A 109 -29.66 18.04 -2.05
CA ILE A 109 -29.27 17.80 -0.65
C ILE A 109 -28.91 16.32 -0.44
N PHE A 110 -29.72 15.41 -0.99
CA PHE A 110 -29.47 13.96 -0.90
C PHE A 110 -28.13 13.56 -1.53
N LEU A 111 -27.83 14.05 -2.74
CA LEU A 111 -26.57 13.75 -3.44
C LEU A 111 -25.35 14.28 -2.68
N ILE A 112 -25.43 15.50 -2.15
CA ILE A 112 -24.33 16.09 -1.36
C ILE A 112 -24.13 15.29 -0.07
N SER A 113 -25.20 14.94 0.64
CA SER A 113 -25.15 14.11 1.85
C SER A 113 -24.55 12.73 1.59
N LEU A 114 -24.98 12.08 0.50
CA LEU A 114 -24.46 10.78 0.09
C LEU A 114 -22.96 10.85 -0.21
N GLY A 115 -22.52 11.86 -0.96
CA GLY A 115 -21.10 12.08 -1.23
C GLY A 115 -20.28 12.29 0.05
N PHE A 116 -20.79 13.10 0.99
CA PHE A 116 -20.15 13.36 2.26
C PHE A 116 -20.00 12.07 3.10
N ILE A 117 -21.09 11.31 3.28
CA ILE A 117 -21.09 10.08 4.08
C ILE A 117 -20.14 9.05 3.48
N THR A 118 -20.19 8.83 2.17
CA THR A 118 -19.31 7.87 1.50
C THR A 118 -17.83 8.23 1.61
N LEU A 119 -17.49 9.52 1.47
CA LEU A 119 -16.10 9.98 1.64
C LEU A 119 -15.62 9.84 3.09
N LEU A 120 -16.49 10.14 4.06
CA LEU A 120 -16.17 10.00 5.48
C LEU A 120 -15.86 8.54 5.81
N LEU A 121 -16.71 7.59 5.40
CA LEU A 121 -16.50 6.16 5.60
C LEU A 121 -15.22 5.67 4.91
N ALA A 122 -15.01 6.06 3.65
CA ALA A 122 -13.81 5.72 2.89
C ALA A 122 -12.53 6.25 3.58
N THR A 123 -12.57 7.48 4.11
CA THR A 123 -11.42 8.10 4.81
C THR A 123 -11.10 7.37 6.12
N LEU A 124 -12.13 6.99 6.89
CA LEU A 124 -11.95 6.21 8.12
C LEU A 124 -11.36 4.83 7.83
N GLN A 125 -11.86 4.14 6.80
CA GLN A 125 -11.34 2.84 6.39
C GLN A 125 -9.91 2.94 5.87
N HIS A 126 -9.61 3.95 5.04
CA HIS A 126 -8.26 4.20 4.55
C HIS A 126 -7.27 4.46 5.68
N LYS A 127 -7.65 5.28 6.68
CA LYS A 127 -6.84 5.54 7.88
C LYS A 127 -6.52 4.24 8.63
N LYS A 128 -7.49 3.34 8.82
CA LYS A 128 -7.28 2.04 9.46
C LYS A 128 -6.31 1.16 8.65
N ASN A 129 -6.49 1.09 7.35
CA ASN A 129 -5.65 0.28 6.46
C ASN A 129 -4.20 0.79 6.43
N ILE A 130 -3.99 2.12 6.37
CA ILE A 130 -2.65 2.73 6.44
C ILE A 130 -2.02 2.51 7.81
N ALA A 131 -2.77 2.62 8.92
CA ALA A 131 -2.26 2.36 10.25
C ALA A 131 -1.80 0.89 10.41
N TYR A 132 -2.58 -0.05 9.87
CA TYR A 132 -2.20 -1.47 9.84
C TYR A 132 -0.94 -1.73 9.01
N LEU A 133 -0.81 -1.11 7.84
CA LEU A 133 0.40 -1.21 7.03
C LEU A 133 1.61 -0.63 7.78
N ARG A 134 1.46 0.53 8.40
CA ARG A 134 2.52 1.22 9.13
C ARG A 134 3.01 0.45 10.36
N SER A 135 2.14 -0.29 11.04
CA SER A 135 2.55 -1.13 12.18
C SER A 135 3.50 -2.26 11.77
N ARG A 136 3.42 -2.71 10.52
CA ARG A 136 4.31 -3.72 9.96
C ARG A 136 5.57 -3.15 9.30
N TYR A 137 5.54 -1.86 8.88
CA TYR A 137 6.60 -1.20 8.11
C TYR A 137 6.80 0.23 8.60
N PRO A 138 7.66 0.44 9.62
CA PRO A 138 7.85 1.75 10.26
C PRO A 138 8.44 2.83 9.32
N ASN A 139 9.16 2.44 8.26
CA ASN A 139 9.79 3.36 7.30
C ASN A 139 8.85 3.89 6.21
N MET A 140 7.54 3.73 6.36
CA MET A 140 6.55 4.13 5.35
C MET A 140 6.36 5.64 5.32
N HIS A 141 6.45 6.26 4.12
CA HIS A 141 6.20 7.67 3.90
C HIS A 141 4.73 8.04 4.16
N TYR A 142 4.47 9.30 4.50
CA TYR A 142 3.12 9.81 4.74
C TYR A 142 2.23 9.70 3.49
N SER A 143 0.96 9.30 3.67
CA SER A 143 -0.02 9.24 2.60
C SER A 143 -0.56 10.63 2.26
N LEU A 144 -0.26 11.12 1.04
CA LEU A 144 -0.81 12.37 0.51
C LEU A 144 -2.32 12.27 0.28
N ALA A 145 -2.81 11.09 -0.12
CA ALA A 145 -4.24 10.86 -0.34
C ALA A 145 -5.06 11.08 0.94
N LEU A 146 -4.53 10.74 2.11
CA LEU A 146 -5.21 10.99 3.39
C LEU A 146 -5.35 12.48 3.67
N ARG A 147 -4.30 13.28 3.45
CA ARG A 147 -4.34 14.74 3.65
C ARG A 147 -5.35 15.39 2.71
N LEU A 148 -5.34 15.00 1.44
CA LEU A 148 -6.27 15.49 0.44
C LEU A 148 -7.72 15.14 0.81
N SER A 149 -7.97 13.94 1.33
CA SER A 149 -9.30 13.54 1.81
C SER A 149 -9.83 14.47 2.90
N TYR A 150 -9.01 14.85 3.86
CA TYR A 150 -9.43 15.79 4.93
C TYR A 150 -9.78 17.17 4.38
N VAL A 151 -9.00 17.69 3.44
CA VAL A 151 -9.28 19.00 2.81
C VAL A 151 -10.62 18.96 2.09
N ILE A 152 -10.87 17.92 1.29
CA ILE A 152 -12.12 17.78 0.54
C ILE A 152 -13.31 17.52 1.46
N LEU A 153 -13.12 16.76 2.54
CA LEU A 153 -14.15 16.54 3.54
C LEU A 153 -14.55 17.84 4.24
N THR A 154 -13.59 18.68 4.60
CA THR A 154 -13.86 20.02 5.16
C THR A 154 -14.61 20.89 4.17
N PHE A 155 -14.19 20.91 2.89
CA PHE A 155 -14.89 21.63 1.85
C PHE A 155 -16.33 21.11 1.65
N SER A 156 -16.53 19.80 1.67
CA SER A 156 -17.84 19.17 1.57
C SER A 156 -18.78 19.60 2.71
N VAL A 157 -18.27 19.71 3.94
CA VAL A 157 -19.04 20.23 5.09
C VAL A 157 -19.45 21.68 4.85
N ILE A 158 -18.55 22.53 4.38
CA ILE A 158 -18.85 23.94 4.11
C ILE A 158 -19.97 24.07 3.09
N VAL A 159 -19.86 23.33 1.96
CA VAL A 159 -20.90 23.33 0.92
C VAL A 159 -22.24 22.83 1.45
N PHE A 160 -22.22 21.76 2.26
CA PHE A 160 -23.44 21.21 2.87
C PHE A 160 -24.13 22.24 3.80
N LEU A 161 -23.35 22.90 4.66
CA LEU A 161 -23.85 23.96 5.54
C LEU A 161 -24.41 25.15 4.72
N MET A 162 -23.70 25.58 3.68
CA MET A 162 -24.18 26.66 2.79
C MET A 162 -25.53 26.33 2.16
N VAL A 163 -25.75 25.09 1.74
CA VAL A 163 -27.01 24.66 1.13
C VAL A 163 -28.15 24.62 2.18
N ILE A 164 -27.87 24.23 3.40
CA ILE A 164 -28.85 24.17 4.49
C ILE A 164 -29.22 25.60 4.97
N PHE A 165 -28.21 26.43 5.25
CA PHE A 165 -28.46 27.77 5.84
C PHE A 165 -28.92 28.83 4.84
N ARG A 166 -28.79 28.58 3.53
CA ARG A 166 -29.30 29.48 2.50
C ARG A 166 -30.79 29.28 2.21
N THR A 167 -31.48 28.52 3.06
CA THR A 167 -32.91 28.31 3.04
C THR A 167 -33.61 29.35 3.86
#